data_2679f338bce2364ee4745a1962fcd582
#
_entry.id   2679f338bce2364ee4745a1962fcd582
#
_cell.length_a   1.000
_cell.length_b   1.000
_cell.length_c   1.000
_cell.angle_alpha   90.00
_cell.angle_beta   90.00
_cell.angle_gamma   90.00
#
_symmetry.space_group_name_H-M   'P 1'
#
loop_
_entity.id
_entity.type
_entity.pdbx_description
1 polymer ?
#
loop_
_entity_poly.entity_id
_entity_poly.type
_entity_poly.pdbx_seq_one_letter_code
_entity_poly.pdbx_strand_id
1 'polypeptide(L)'
;DLDKSFTFSIDRKNATDTMMAMSAAKALARELKEVVTPTIDRYRIAKYTAEALAAHTKEETLTTETAYSAFLEGSMVLFDAKVPTEGRIAFVTSAYYKAIKLDKNFVSSGDKGQEIAVTGAVGTIDKTTIIVAPADYFVKGTNFIICHPMAMTSPVKLADYKIHENPQGINGWLVEGRIYYDAFVLNNKKA
;
A
#
# COMPACT_ATOMS: atom_id res chain seq x y z
N ASP A 1 -9.81 12.57 7.93
CA ASP A 1 -10.96 11.82 7.40
C ASP A 1 -11.11 12.07 5.89
N LEU A 2 -11.27 11.00 5.13
CA LEU A 2 -11.56 11.06 3.70
C LEU A 2 -12.90 10.40 3.41
N ASP A 3 -13.79 11.16 2.79
CA ASP A 3 -15.09 10.70 2.28
C ASP A 3 -15.05 10.79 0.75
N LYS A 4 -15.11 9.68 0.07
CA LYS A 4 -15.06 9.61 -1.38
C LYS A 4 -16.22 8.80 -1.91
N SER A 5 -16.79 9.27 -3.01
CA SER A 5 -17.83 8.56 -3.74
C SER A 5 -17.49 8.50 -5.23
N PHE A 6 -18.00 7.50 -5.90
CA PHE A 6 -17.95 7.40 -7.34
C PHE A 6 -19.30 6.91 -7.86
N THR A 7 -19.60 7.29 -9.08
CA THR A 7 -20.81 6.87 -9.79
C THR A 7 -20.50 6.76 -11.27
N PHE A 8 -20.90 5.66 -11.89
CA PHE A 8 -20.85 5.49 -13.34
C PHE A 8 -22.02 4.65 -13.82
N SER A 9 -22.38 4.81 -15.10
CA SER A 9 -23.46 4.07 -15.73
C SER A 9 -22.95 3.19 -16.86
N ILE A 10 -23.58 2.04 -17.03
CA ILE A 10 -23.33 1.13 -18.16
C ILE A 10 -24.63 1.04 -18.94
N ASP A 11 -24.60 1.53 -20.17
CA ASP A 11 -25.72 1.43 -21.09
C ASP A 11 -25.95 -0.03 -21.54
N ARG A 12 -27.21 -0.43 -21.64
CA ARG A 12 -27.59 -1.80 -22.00
C ARG A 12 -27.12 -2.16 -23.43
N LYS A 13 -27.15 -1.22 -24.35
CA LYS A 13 -26.67 -1.44 -25.69
C LYS A 13 -25.17 -1.79 -25.68
N ASN A 14 -24.35 -1.01 -24.99
CA ASN A 14 -22.91 -1.26 -24.89
C ASN A 14 -22.62 -2.62 -24.21
N ALA A 15 -23.38 -2.97 -23.19
CA ALA A 15 -23.26 -4.28 -22.52
C ALA A 15 -23.59 -5.44 -23.48
N THR A 16 -24.60 -5.28 -24.34
CA THR A 16 -25.00 -6.28 -25.33
C THR A 16 -23.97 -6.39 -26.45
N ASP A 17 -23.51 -5.25 -26.98
CA ASP A 17 -22.53 -5.18 -28.07
C ASP A 17 -21.17 -5.79 -27.67
N THR A 18 -20.83 -5.73 -26.39
CA THR A 18 -19.59 -6.33 -25.82
C THR A 18 -19.80 -7.75 -25.30
N MET A 19 -20.89 -8.42 -25.65
CA MET A 19 -21.23 -9.77 -25.16
C MET A 19 -21.17 -9.91 -23.64
N MET A 20 -21.66 -8.91 -22.90
CA MET A 20 -21.63 -8.82 -21.43
C MET A 20 -20.21 -8.77 -20.81
N ALA A 21 -19.17 -8.49 -21.59
CA ALA A 21 -17.85 -8.24 -21.03
C ALA A 21 -17.83 -7.07 -20.05
N MET A 22 -18.74 -6.12 -20.24
CA MET A 22 -18.95 -4.96 -19.36
C MET A 22 -20.12 -5.17 -18.39
N SER A 23 -20.21 -6.32 -17.74
CA SER A 23 -21.22 -6.49 -16.67
C SER A 23 -20.94 -5.53 -15.51
N ALA A 24 -21.99 -4.97 -14.90
CA ALA A 24 -21.90 -4.02 -13.81
C ALA A 24 -21.04 -4.55 -12.63
N ALA A 25 -21.16 -5.83 -12.30
CA ALA A 25 -20.38 -6.46 -11.25
C ALA A 25 -18.88 -6.52 -11.57
N LYS A 26 -18.51 -6.85 -12.82
CA LYS A 26 -17.12 -6.86 -13.26
C LYS A 26 -16.53 -5.45 -13.29
N ALA A 27 -17.31 -4.47 -13.76
CA ALA A 27 -16.89 -3.08 -13.77
C ALA A 27 -16.66 -2.54 -12.35
N LEU A 28 -17.57 -2.84 -11.41
CA LEU A 28 -17.41 -2.49 -10.01
C LEU A 28 -16.16 -3.15 -9.40
N ALA A 29 -15.98 -4.45 -9.60
CA ALA A 29 -14.80 -5.16 -9.10
C ALA A 29 -13.49 -4.57 -9.63
N ARG A 30 -13.47 -4.15 -10.90
CA ARG A 30 -12.34 -3.48 -11.52
C ARG A 30 -12.09 -2.10 -10.91
N GLU A 31 -13.14 -1.30 -10.75
CA GLU A 31 -13.06 0.03 -10.11
C GLU A 31 -12.50 -0.07 -8.68
N LEU A 32 -12.98 -1.04 -7.89
CA LEU A 32 -12.47 -1.29 -6.55
C LEU A 32 -11.00 -1.66 -6.55
N LYS A 33 -10.57 -2.50 -7.47
CA LYS A 33 -9.19 -2.99 -7.53
C LYS A 33 -8.21 -1.97 -8.12
N GLU A 34 -8.61 -1.26 -9.18
CA GLU A 34 -7.71 -0.40 -9.96
C GLU A 34 -7.70 1.07 -9.47
N VAL A 35 -8.76 1.53 -8.81
CA VAL A 35 -8.90 2.92 -8.40
C VAL A 35 -9.07 3.07 -6.90
N VAL A 36 -10.04 2.40 -6.31
CA VAL A 36 -10.38 2.59 -4.88
C VAL A 36 -9.26 2.08 -3.97
N THR A 37 -8.84 0.84 -4.13
CA THR A 37 -7.77 0.24 -3.30
C THR A 37 -6.46 1.02 -3.42
N PRO A 38 -5.93 1.32 -4.61
CA PRO A 38 -4.72 2.14 -4.75
C PRO A 38 -4.84 3.54 -4.13
N THR A 39 -6.03 4.14 -4.20
CA THR A 39 -6.28 5.47 -3.60
C THR A 39 -6.19 5.41 -2.07
N ILE A 40 -6.77 4.39 -1.47
CA ILE A 40 -6.73 4.17 -0.01
C ILE A 40 -5.30 3.87 0.43
N ASP A 41 -4.59 2.99 -0.27
CA ASP A 41 -3.23 2.58 0.09
C ASP A 41 -2.25 3.74 -0.04
N ARG A 42 -2.37 4.56 -1.08
CA ARG A 42 -1.63 5.82 -1.23
C ARG A 42 -1.84 6.74 -0.02
N TYR A 43 -3.08 6.94 0.38
CA TYR A 43 -3.39 7.78 1.54
C TYR A 43 -2.78 7.22 2.83
N ARG A 44 -2.92 5.92 3.06
CA ARG A 44 -2.39 5.23 4.24
C ARG A 44 -0.87 5.36 4.34
N ILE A 45 -0.16 5.00 3.27
CA ILE A 45 1.31 5.04 3.24
C ILE A 45 1.81 6.48 3.39
N ALA A 46 1.20 7.43 2.68
CA ALA A 46 1.57 8.84 2.80
C ALA A 46 1.34 9.37 4.23
N LYS A 47 0.22 8.99 4.86
CA LYS A 47 -0.10 9.39 6.23
C LYS A 47 0.88 8.81 7.24
N TYR A 48 1.20 7.53 7.14
CA TYR A 48 2.17 6.86 8.01
C TYR A 48 3.57 7.48 7.86
N THR A 49 3.98 7.78 6.64
CA THR A 49 5.27 8.45 6.37
C THR A 49 5.30 9.85 6.99
N ALA A 50 4.23 10.63 6.85
CA ALA A 50 4.15 11.99 7.36
C ALA A 50 4.09 12.06 8.89
N GLU A 51 3.58 11.03 9.54
CA GLU A 51 3.46 10.97 11.01
C GLU A 51 4.67 10.33 11.70
N ALA A 52 5.68 9.90 10.96
CA ALA A 52 6.94 9.43 11.53
C ALA A 52 7.63 10.55 12.33
N LEU A 53 8.23 10.21 13.49
CA LEU A 53 8.97 11.17 14.29
C LEU A 53 10.26 11.58 13.57
N ALA A 54 10.60 12.86 13.64
CA ALA A 54 11.83 13.38 13.05
C ALA A 54 13.09 12.66 13.60
N ALA A 55 13.08 12.23 14.86
CA ALA A 55 14.17 11.46 15.46
C ALA A 55 14.39 10.07 14.80
N HIS A 56 13.38 9.54 14.12
CA HIS A 56 13.41 8.26 13.42
C HIS A 56 13.36 8.42 11.91
N THR A 57 13.61 9.62 11.42
CA THR A 57 13.69 9.94 9.99
C THR A 57 15.13 10.28 9.65
N LYS A 58 15.72 9.59 8.69
CA LYS A 58 17.09 9.84 8.20
C LYS A 58 17.04 10.26 6.74
N GLU A 59 17.66 11.39 6.44
CA GLU A 59 17.85 11.86 5.07
C GLU A 59 19.21 11.38 4.57
N GLU A 60 19.20 10.51 3.57
CA GLU A 60 20.41 9.97 2.97
C GLU A 60 20.21 9.67 1.49
N THR A 61 21.21 9.94 0.68
CA THR A 61 21.24 9.49 -0.71
C THR A 61 21.62 8.02 -0.75
N LEU A 62 20.66 7.17 -1.08
CA LEU A 62 20.85 5.73 -1.11
C LEU A 62 21.43 5.28 -2.47
N THR A 63 22.49 4.49 -2.38
CA THR A 63 23.14 3.84 -3.51
C THR A 63 22.96 2.33 -3.43
N THR A 64 23.42 1.60 -4.45
CA THR A 64 23.46 0.13 -4.43
C THR A 64 24.40 -0.47 -3.39
N GLU A 65 25.30 0.34 -2.82
CA GLU A 65 26.28 -0.11 -1.82
C GLU A 65 25.83 0.21 -0.38
N THR A 66 24.92 1.17 -0.22
CA THR A 66 24.44 1.63 1.10
C THR A 66 23.01 1.22 1.41
N ALA A 67 22.29 0.68 0.42
CA ALA A 67 20.86 0.38 0.58
C ALA A 67 20.58 -0.66 1.69
N TYR A 68 21.38 -1.71 1.73
CA TYR A 68 21.21 -2.75 2.74
C TYR A 68 21.59 -2.28 4.15
N SER A 69 22.72 -1.55 4.29
CA SER A 69 23.12 -0.97 5.59
C SER A 69 22.11 0.01 6.13
N ALA A 70 21.52 0.87 5.28
CA ALA A 70 20.48 1.80 5.68
C ALA A 70 19.22 1.08 6.18
N PHE A 71 18.86 -0.05 5.57
CA PHE A 71 17.75 -0.88 6.04
C PHE A 71 18.02 -1.47 7.43
N LEU A 72 19.23 -1.99 7.65
CA LEU A 72 19.64 -2.53 8.95
C LEU A 72 19.65 -1.44 10.03
N GLU A 73 20.15 -0.24 9.72
CA GLU A 73 20.11 0.89 10.66
C GLU A 73 18.67 1.23 11.07
N GLY A 74 17.73 1.30 10.11
CA GLY A 74 16.31 1.49 10.40
C GLY A 74 15.72 0.36 11.26
N SER A 75 16.14 -0.87 11.04
CA SER A 75 15.75 -2.03 11.84
C SER A 75 16.29 -1.95 13.28
N MET A 76 17.52 -1.45 13.44
CA MET A 76 18.15 -1.24 14.77
C MET A 76 17.40 -0.20 15.60
N VAL A 77 16.95 0.89 15.00
CA VAL A 77 16.13 1.91 15.70
C VAL A 77 14.88 1.27 16.32
N LEU A 78 14.22 0.38 15.61
CA LEU A 78 13.06 -0.35 16.12
C LEU A 78 13.44 -1.37 17.21
N PHE A 79 14.65 -1.94 17.18
CA PHE A 79 15.17 -2.80 18.24
C PHE A 79 15.40 -2.01 19.54
N ASP A 80 16.06 -0.86 19.44
CA ASP A 80 16.34 0.02 20.57
C ASP A 80 15.04 0.54 21.20
N ALA A 81 14.02 0.79 20.38
CA ALA A 81 12.66 1.12 20.83
C ALA A 81 11.86 -0.08 21.38
N LYS A 82 12.46 -1.28 21.46
CA LYS A 82 11.83 -2.52 21.95
C LYS A 82 10.57 -2.93 21.19
N VAL A 83 10.49 -2.58 19.90
CA VAL A 83 9.41 -3.03 19.04
C VAL A 83 9.60 -4.52 18.74
N PRO A 84 8.55 -5.36 18.82
CA PRO A 84 8.66 -6.78 18.46
C PRO A 84 9.22 -6.98 17.05
N THR A 85 10.08 -7.98 16.87
CA THR A 85 10.66 -8.30 15.56
C THR A 85 9.70 -9.08 14.67
N GLU A 86 8.81 -9.81 15.31
CA GLU A 86 7.83 -10.63 14.61
C GLU A 86 6.70 -9.76 14.06
N GLY A 87 6.37 -9.95 12.79
CA GLY A 87 5.29 -9.20 12.13
C GLY A 87 5.67 -7.81 11.65
N ARG A 88 6.95 -7.40 11.71
CA ARG A 88 7.38 -6.12 11.11
C ARG A 88 7.17 -6.12 9.60
N ILE A 89 6.79 -4.97 9.07
CA ILE A 89 6.55 -4.74 7.65
C ILE A 89 7.39 -3.54 7.20
N ALA A 90 7.99 -3.65 6.03
CA ALA A 90 8.67 -2.56 5.37
C ALA A 90 7.98 -2.26 4.02
N PHE A 91 7.47 -1.05 3.87
CA PHE A 91 7.05 -0.56 2.57
C PHE A 91 8.25 0.09 1.89
N VAL A 92 8.55 -0.33 0.68
CA VAL A 92 9.72 0.14 -0.06
C VAL A 92 9.33 0.59 -1.46
N THR A 93 10.01 1.61 -1.98
CA THR A 93 9.84 2.00 -3.37
C THR A 93 10.49 0.97 -4.30
N SER A 94 10.02 0.88 -5.54
CA SER A 94 10.59 -0.01 -6.55
C SER A 94 12.06 0.30 -6.85
N ALA A 95 12.45 1.57 -6.80
CA ALA A 95 13.84 2.00 -6.98
C ALA A 95 14.74 1.51 -5.84
N TYR A 96 14.29 1.67 -4.60
CA TYR A 96 15.02 1.18 -3.42
C TYR A 96 15.10 -0.34 -3.39
N TYR A 97 14.02 -1.03 -3.72
CA TYR A 97 14.02 -2.48 -3.85
C TYR A 97 15.06 -2.99 -4.85
N LYS A 98 15.17 -2.32 -6.02
CA LYS A 98 16.22 -2.61 -6.99
C LYS A 98 17.62 -2.41 -6.39
N ALA A 99 17.83 -1.31 -5.64
CA ALA A 99 19.12 -1.03 -5.00
C ALA A 99 19.51 -2.12 -3.99
N ILE A 100 18.59 -2.56 -3.11
CA ILE A 100 18.82 -3.68 -2.18
C ILE A 100 19.20 -4.97 -2.92
N LYS A 101 18.48 -5.30 -3.99
CA LYS A 101 18.76 -6.52 -4.77
C LYS A 101 20.13 -6.52 -5.44
N LEU A 102 20.68 -5.37 -5.73
CA LEU A 102 22.02 -5.21 -6.33
C LEU A 102 23.12 -5.02 -5.29
N ASP A 103 22.76 -4.86 -4.02
CA ASP A 103 23.72 -4.71 -2.93
C ASP A 103 24.47 -6.04 -2.71
N LYS A 104 25.82 -5.97 -2.79
CA LYS A 104 26.68 -7.13 -2.63
C LYS A 104 26.56 -7.76 -1.24
N ASN A 105 26.34 -6.95 -0.22
CA ASN A 105 26.20 -7.40 1.15
C ASN A 105 24.91 -8.19 1.34
N PHE A 106 23.83 -7.80 0.65
CA PHE A 106 22.58 -8.54 0.65
C PHE A 106 22.70 -9.88 -0.08
N VAL A 107 23.34 -9.88 -1.26
CA VAL A 107 23.57 -11.09 -2.06
C VAL A 107 24.48 -12.09 -1.32
N SER A 108 25.50 -11.58 -0.62
CA SER A 108 26.45 -12.38 0.16
C SER A 108 25.83 -13.02 1.40
N SER A 109 24.79 -12.45 1.97
CA SER A 109 24.09 -12.98 3.16
C SER A 109 23.33 -14.30 2.89
N GLY A 110 23.28 -14.76 1.66
CA GLY A 110 23.07 -16.18 1.26
C GLY A 110 21.79 -16.87 1.73
N ASP A 111 20.84 -16.22 2.36
CA ASP A 111 19.69 -16.92 2.91
C ASP A 111 18.34 -16.46 2.35
N LYS A 112 17.72 -17.39 1.61
CA LYS A 112 16.28 -17.40 1.30
C LYS A 112 15.71 -16.32 0.40
N GLY A 113 16.45 -15.89 -0.61
CA GLY A 113 15.87 -15.08 -1.71
C GLY A 113 14.86 -15.81 -2.61
N GLN A 114 14.41 -17.00 -2.24
CA GLN A 114 13.59 -17.87 -3.12
C GLN A 114 12.14 -18.09 -2.70
N GLU A 115 11.68 -17.61 -1.57
CA GLU A 115 10.23 -17.59 -1.31
C GLU A 115 9.62 -16.27 -1.81
N ILE A 116 9.56 -16.10 -3.10
CA ILE A 116 8.73 -15.10 -3.78
C ILE A 116 7.29 -15.59 -3.63
N ALA A 117 6.68 -15.23 -2.55
CA ALA A 117 5.32 -15.65 -2.26
C ALA A 117 4.30 -14.79 -3.04
N VAL A 118 3.25 -15.44 -3.42
CA VAL A 118 2.05 -15.03 -4.17
C VAL A 118 1.26 -13.85 -3.55
N THR A 119 1.70 -13.25 -2.47
CA THR A 119 0.99 -12.25 -1.67
C THR A 119 1.46 -10.80 -1.82
N GLY A 120 2.28 -10.48 -2.84
CA GLY A 120 2.83 -9.14 -2.99
C GLY A 120 3.99 -8.80 -2.05
N ALA A 121 4.30 -9.68 -1.09
CA ALA A 121 5.50 -9.61 -0.28
C ALA A 121 6.67 -10.14 -1.11
N VAL A 122 7.70 -9.33 -1.28
CA VAL A 122 8.81 -9.62 -2.20
C VAL A 122 9.99 -10.32 -1.50
N GLY A 123 9.85 -10.61 -0.23
CA GLY A 123 10.86 -11.28 0.57
C GLY A 123 10.84 -10.83 2.04
N THR A 124 11.73 -11.40 2.83
CA THR A 124 11.95 -10.98 4.22
C THR A 124 13.41 -10.62 4.40
N ILE A 125 13.67 -9.51 5.06
CA ILE A 125 15.00 -9.12 5.53
C ILE A 125 14.90 -8.99 7.05
N ASP A 126 15.76 -9.71 7.77
CA ASP A 126 15.81 -9.66 9.24
C ASP A 126 14.41 -9.82 9.89
N LYS A 127 13.65 -10.83 9.44
CA LYS A 127 12.26 -11.11 9.84
C LYS A 127 11.25 -10.02 9.50
N THR A 128 11.65 -8.97 8.81
CA THR A 128 10.77 -7.90 8.33
C THR A 128 10.26 -8.23 6.94
N THR A 129 8.95 -8.27 6.75
CA THR A 129 8.32 -8.53 5.44
C THR A 129 8.42 -7.28 4.57
N ILE A 130 8.98 -7.43 3.37
CA ILE A 130 9.13 -6.34 2.41
C ILE A 130 7.94 -6.31 1.45
N ILE A 131 7.30 -5.16 1.35
CA ILE A 131 6.20 -4.89 0.41
C ILE A 131 6.63 -3.76 -0.50
N VAL A 132 6.71 -4.04 -1.80
CA VAL A 132 7.02 -3.00 -2.80
C VAL A 132 5.76 -2.24 -3.13
N ALA A 133 5.84 -0.92 -3.03
CA ALA A 133 4.77 -0.01 -3.40
C ALA A 133 5.25 1.03 -4.42
N PRO A 134 4.36 1.55 -5.28
CA PRO A 134 4.68 2.63 -6.20
C PRO A 134 5.23 3.85 -5.48
N ALA A 135 6.19 4.54 -6.09
CA ALA A 135 6.86 5.70 -5.46
C ALA A 135 5.89 6.86 -5.18
N ASP A 136 4.80 6.96 -5.92
CA ASP A 136 3.76 7.97 -5.74
C ASP A 136 2.85 7.74 -4.52
N TYR A 137 2.98 6.59 -3.83
CA TYR A 137 2.29 6.31 -2.57
C TYR A 137 3.00 6.94 -1.36
N PHE A 138 4.29 7.25 -1.52
CA PHE A 138 5.10 7.83 -0.46
C PHE A 138 5.13 9.36 -0.53
N VAL A 139 5.45 9.99 0.59
CA VAL A 139 5.85 11.40 0.59
C VAL A 139 7.10 11.55 -0.26
N LYS A 140 7.17 12.61 -1.06
CA LYS A 140 8.29 12.85 -1.98
C LYS A 140 9.64 12.79 -1.24
N GLY A 141 10.55 11.99 -1.78
CA GLY A 141 11.88 11.79 -1.20
C GLY A 141 11.98 10.59 -0.25
N THR A 142 10.88 9.91 0.08
CA THR A 142 10.93 8.71 0.91
C THR A 142 11.31 7.49 0.08
N ASN A 143 12.29 6.72 0.54
CA ASN A 143 12.74 5.48 -0.10
C ASN A 143 12.07 4.25 0.51
N PHE A 144 11.95 4.20 1.82
CA PHE A 144 11.31 3.12 2.56
C PHE A 144 10.77 3.59 3.91
N ILE A 145 9.88 2.82 4.48
CA ILE A 145 9.36 2.97 5.84
C ILE A 145 9.27 1.58 6.47
N ILE A 146 9.83 1.43 7.68
CA ILE A 146 9.71 0.20 8.46
C ILE A 146 8.73 0.46 9.59
N CYS A 147 7.79 -0.44 9.79
CA CYS A 147 6.73 -0.26 10.78
C CYS A 147 6.26 -1.59 11.35
N HIS A 148 5.53 -1.52 12.44
CA HIS A 148 4.81 -2.66 12.99
C HIS A 148 3.30 -2.40 12.90
N PRO A 149 2.49 -3.36 12.43
CA PRO A 149 1.04 -3.19 12.24
C PRO A 149 0.30 -2.70 13.50
N MET A 150 0.79 -3.04 14.69
CA MET A 150 0.21 -2.58 15.96
C MET A 150 0.36 -1.07 16.21
N ALA A 151 1.25 -0.38 15.49
CA ALA A 151 1.42 1.06 15.60
C ALA A 151 0.46 1.84 14.70
N MET A 152 -0.12 1.18 13.73
CA MET A 152 -0.94 1.78 12.68
C MET A 152 -2.37 1.27 12.79
N THR A 153 -3.33 2.17 12.62
CA THR A 153 -4.74 1.82 12.50
C THR A 153 -5.37 2.55 11.33
N SER A 154 -6.20 1.86 10.59
CA SER A 154 -6.88 2.42 9.42
C SER A 154 -8.35 2.02 9.44
N PRO A 155 -9.17 2.74 10.24
CA PRO A 155 -10.58 2.46 10.31
C PRO A 155 -11.29 2.80 8.99
N VAL A 156 -12.15 1.90 8.54
CA VAL A 156 -13.12 2.14 7.47
C VAL A 156 -14.48 2.20 8.14
N LYS A 157 -15.10 3.37 8.14
CA LYS A 157 -16.40 3.58 8.78
C LYS A 157 -17.57 3.22 7.88
N LEU A 158 -17.41 3.47 6.59
CA LEU A 158 -18.43 3.19 5.58
C LEU A 158 -17.74 2.64 4.33
N ALA A 159 -18.26 1.54 3.83
CA ALA A 159 -17.96 1.02 2.50
C ALA A 159 -19.28 0.47 1.94
N ASP A 160 -19.98 1.28 1.19
CA ASP A 160 -21.27 0.95 0.60
C ASP A 160 -21.17 1.01 -0.92
N TYR A 161 -21.52 -0.10 -1.56
CA TYR A 161 -21.48 -0.25 -3.01
C TYR A 161 -22.80 -0.81 -3.49
N LYS A 162 -23.42 -0.13 -4.46
CA LYS A 162 -24.73 -0.50 -5.00
C LYS A 162 -24.72 -0.56 -6.51
N ILE A 163 -25.50 -1.49 -7.04
CA ILE A 163 -25.78 -1.63 -8.45
C ILE A 163 -27.28 -1.51 -8.60
N HIS A 164 -27.72 -0.48 -9.31
CA HIS A 164 -29.14 -0.26 -9.63
C HIS A 164 -29.39 -0.69 -11.07
N GLU A 165 -30.41 -1.52 -11.28
CA GLU A 165 -30.85 -1.93 -12.61
C GLU A 165 -31.98 -1.00 -13.08
N ASN A 166 -31.84 -0.43 -14.27
CA ASN A 166 -32.79 0.47 -14.91
C ASN A 166 -33.29 1.61 -14.01
N PRO A 167 -32.42 2.39 -13.37
CA PRO A 167 -32.85 3.53 -12.59
C PRO A 167 -33.47 4.59 -13.52
N GLN A 168 -34.23 5.50 -12.95
CA GLN A 168 -34.93 6.53 -13.71
C GLN A 168 -33.96 7.32 -14.61
N GLY A 169 -34.23 7.36 -15.91
CA GLY A 169 -33.43 8.09 -16.90
C GLY A 169 -32.24 7.31 -17.48
N ILE A 170 -31.98 6.08 -17.04
CA ILE A 170 -30.86 5.25 -17.53
C ILE A 170 -31.41 3.90 -17.99
N ASN A 171 -31.17 3.54 -19.25
CA ASN A 171 -31.46 2.20 -19.77
C ASN A 171 -30.22 1.31 -19.63
N GLY A 172 -30.08 0.70 -18.45
CA GLY A 172 -28.91 -0.11 -18.13
C GLY A 172 -28.67 -0.19 -16.62
N TRP A 173 -27.42 -0.11 -16.20
CA TRP A 173 -27.03 -0.21 -14.82
C TRP A 173 -26.34 1.08 -14.35
N LEU A 174 -26.71 1.53 -13.16
CA LEU A 174 -26.02 2.57 -12.43
C LEU A 174 -25.24 1.91 -11.29
N VAL A 175 -23.94 2.14 -11.26
CA VAL A 175 -23.04 1.66 -10.20
C VAL A 175 -22.61 2.85 -9.37
N GLU A 176 -22.80 2.77 -8.07
CA GLU A 176 -22.38 3.78 -7.13
C GLU A 176 -21.63 3.17 -5.96
N GLY A 177 -20.69 3.93 -5.43
CA GLY A 177 -19.95 3.53 -4.25
C GLY A 177 -19.57 4.75 -3.41
N ARG A 178 -19.57 4.55 -2.10
CA ARG A 178 -19.07 5.53 -1.15
C ARG A 178 -18.19 4.84 -0.13
N ILE A 179 -17.04 5.43 0.15
CA ILE A 179 -16.13 4.94 1.17
C ILE A 179 -15.69 6.10 2.06
N TYR A 180 -15.79 5.88 3.36
CA TYR A 180 -15.36 6.80 4.39
C TYR A 180 -14.31 6.14 5.26
N TYR A 181 -13.08 6.68 5.25
CA TYR A 181 -11.93 6.07 5.88
C TYR A 181 -10.94 7.09 6.42
N ASP A 182 -10.07 6.65 7.30
CA ASP A 182 -8.93 7.42 7.79
C ASP A 182 -7.74 6.51 8.10
N ALA A 183 -6.61 7.10 8.48
CA ALA A 183 -5.43 6.39 8.91
C ALA A 183 -4.73 7.18 10.02
N PHE A 184 -4.26 6.48 11.04
CA PHE A 184 -3.60 7.06 12.21
C PHE A 184 -2.38 6.25 12.60
N VAL A 185 -1.37 6.92 13.12
CA VAL A 185 -0.29 6.31 13.88
C VAL A 185 -0.53 6.61 15.36
N LEU A 186 -0.51 5.57 16.19
CA LEU A 186 -0.73 5.72 17.62
C LEU A 186 0.41 6.53 18.25
N ASN A 187 0.10 7.62 18.95
CA ASN A 187 1.09 8.55 19.50
C ASN A 187 2.11 7.89 20.44
N ASN A 188 1.68 6.86 21.19
CA ASN A 188 2.53 6.10 22.09
C ASN A 188 3.38 5.02 21.39
N LYS A 189 3.28 4.91 20.08
CA LYS A 189 3.97 3.90 19.25
C LYS A 189 4.64 4.49 18.00
N LYS A 190 4.85 5.79 17.99
CA LYS A 190 5.61 6.50 16.93
C LYS A 190 7.12 6.32 17.12
N ALA A 191 7.57 5.09 17.29
CA ALA A 191 9.00 4.79 17.40
C ALA A 191 9.62 4.58 16.03
#